data_3f4206cf6ddc2bb59cbfc3788202ddf9
#
_entry.id   3f4206cf6ddc2bb59cbfc3788202ddf9
#
_cell.length_a   1.000
_cell.length_b   1.000
_cell.length_c   1.000
_cell.angle_alpha   90.00
_cell.angle_beta   90.00
_cell.angle_gamma   90.00
#
_symmetry.space_group_name_H-M   'P 1'
#
loop_
_entity.id
_entity.type
_entity.pdbx_description
1 polymer ?
#
loop_
_entity_poly.entity_id
_entity_poly.type
_entity_poly.pdbx_seq_one_letter_code
_entity_poly.pdbx_strand_id
1 'polypeptide(L)'
;MIKRYQKYFLLIFFGLCFLNGQASYQGLNSWYSSITVSLAGGGILLNIQEADRHNPAVLGRVDGKKYILEIVRYPSNINSKHIGSIFLKNKRIYSFHFRQMDYGLFDGYDEDGNPSISYSSNELWLNGSVSSQYGILSYGMSSGLFRSQLGPEKSILMVFSFGGLITLHKQNMELGIALKNQGIVLKKFNSKNENLPLSCVISGSKKLEHLPLKLNLDIEFMSENQQPEIYLSGKFTLSESIFLRCGINSEKFNQQIKSTVTRDLITGTGIGLGFKSGKYSIDSGGYFYNPSNWVIGVSLKANI
;
A
#
# COMPACT_ATOMS: atom_id res chain seq x y z
N MET A 1 18.80 28.55 16.15
CA MET A 1 19.31 27.16 16.27
C MET A 1 18.39 26.14 15.60
N ILE A 2 17.06 26.20 15.74
CA ILE A 2 16.07 25.26 15.19
C ILE A 2 16.12 25.11 13.63
N LYS A 3 16.29 26.24 12.89
CA LYS A 3 16.33 26.21 11.40
C LYS A 3 17.51 25.42 10.81
N ARG A 4 18.61 25.26 11.54
CA ARG A 4 19.82 24.57 11.06
C ARG A 4 19.63 23.04 11.15
N TYR A 5 18.96 22.54 12.17
CA TYR A 5 18.68 21.12 12.34
C TYR A 5 17.57 20.61 11.39
N GLN A 6 16.61 21.45 11.01
CA GLN A 6 15.60 21.12 9.99
C GLN A 6 16.22 20.82 8.62
N LYS A 7 17.27 21.56 8.24
CA LYS A 7 17.95 21.38 6.96
C LYS A 7 18.74 20.07 6.90
N TYR A 8 19.37 19.69 8.01
CA TYR A 8 20.08 18.41 8.11
C TYR A 8 19.14 17.23 8.22
N PHE A 9 18.01 17.37 8.90
CA PHE A 9 16.97 16.32 8.98
C PHE A 9 16.39 16.02 7.59
N LEU A 10 16.07 17.03 6.81
CA LEU A 10 15.61 16.90 5.43
C LEU A 10 16.69 16.25 4.53
N LEU A 11 17.96 16.66 4.65
CA LEU A 11 19.06 16.10 3.86
C LEU A 11 19.34 14.62 4.21
N ILE A 12 19.29 14.25 5.49
CA ILE A 12 19.45 12.87 5.93
C ILE A 12 18.25 12.02 5.47
N PHE A 13 17.03 12.56 5.58
CA PHE A 13 15.81 11.90 5.16
C PHE A 13 15.78 11.63 3.64
N PHE A 14 16.18 12.61 2.81
CA PHE A 14 16.32 12.42 1.36
C PHE A 14 17.53 11.54 1.00
N GLY A 15 18.65 11.64 1.71
CA GLY A 15 19.84 10.83 1.45
C GLY A 15 19.64 9.33 1.62
N LEU A 16 18.73 8.92 2.51
CA LEU A 16 18.38 7.50 2.72
C LEU A 16 17.56 6.90 1.55
N CYS A 17 16.87 7.72 0.76
CA CYS A 17 16.06 7.24 -0.37
C CYS A 17 16.85 6.95 -1.65
N PHE A 18 18.14 7.31 -1.73
CA PHE A 18 18.96 7.17 -2.94
C PHE A 18 19.93 5.98 -2.92
N LEU A 19 19.73 4.99 -2.07
CA LEU A 19 20.48 3.75 -2.10
C LEU A 19 19.94 2.86 -3.23
N ASN A 20 20.52 2.98 -4.42
CA ASN A 20 20.16 2.15 -5.57
C ASN A 20 20.51 0.67 -5.33
N GLY A 21 19.54 -0.19 -5.41
CA GLY A 21 19.72 -1.64 -5.33
C GLY A 21 18.44 -2.36 -5.78
N GLN A 22 18.58 -3.47 -6.48
CA GLN A 22 17.44 -4.31 -6.84
C GLN A 22 16.82 -4.89 -5.56
N ALA A 23 15.54 -4.62 -5.31
CA ALA A 23 14.85 -5.13 -4.14
C ALA A 23 14.33 -6.55 -4.38
N SER A 24 14.37 -7.35 -3.32
CA SER A 24 14.08 -8.79 -3.39
C SER A 24 12.72 -9.17 -2.82
N TYR A 25 12.04 -8.28 -2.09
CA TYR A 25 10.84 -8.62 -1.33
C TYR A 25 9.62 -7.89 -1.88
N GLN A 26 9.18 -8.27 -3.08
CA GLN A 26 8.11 -7.58 -3.81
C GLN A 26 6.76 -7.60 -3.10
N GLY A 27 6.48 -8.59 -2.26
CA GLY A 27 5.26 -8.64 -1.45
C GLY A 27 5.12 -7.47 -0.48
N LEU A 28 6.22 -6.81 -0.09
CA LEU A 28 6.15 -5.59 0.71
C LEU A 28 5.52 -4.41 -0.05
N ASN A 29 5.57 -4.40 -1.40
CA ASN A 29 4.96 -3.38 -2.26
C ASN A 29 3.66 -3.86 -2.92
N SER A 30 3.29 -5.14 -2.79
CA SER A 30 2.07 -5.70 -3.38
C SER A 30 0.80 -5.12 -2.73
N TRP A 31 -0.30 -5.15 -3.44
CA TRP A 31 -1.58 -4.63 -2.97
C TRP A 31 -2.39 -5.71 -2.25
N TYR A 32 -2.93 -5.39 -1.09
CA TYR A 32 -3.74 -6.32 -0.28
C TYR A 32 -5.17 -5.83 -0.09
N SER A 33 -5.51 -4.65 -0.61
CA SER A 33 -6.81 -3.99 -0.43
C SER A 33 -7.49 -3.71 -1.76
N SER A 34 -8.81 -3.95 -1.83
CA SER A 34 -9.63 -3.55 -2.96
C SER A 34 -9.61 -2.03 -3.19
N ILE A 35 -9.44 -1.25 -2.11
CA ILE A 35 -9.34 0.21 -2.20
C ILE A 35 -8.03 0.59 -2.88
N THR A 36 -6.90 0.01 -2.51
CA THR A 36 -5.60 0.26 -3.16
C THR A 36 -5.66 -0.13 -4.65
N VAL A 37 -6.26 -1.28 -4.97
CA VAL A 37 -6.51 -1.72 -6.36
C VAL A 37 -7.31 -0.67 -7.13
N SER A 38 -8.42 -0.18 -6.56
CA SER A 38 -9.29 0.81 -7.20
C SER A 38 -8.65 2.19 -7.39
N LEU A 39 -7.62 2.50 -6.61
CA LEU A 39 -6.87 3.75 -6.66
C LEU A 39 -5.51 3.61 -7.40
N ALA A 40 -5.35 2.52 -8.16
CA ALA A 40 -4.16 2.21 -8.96
C ALA A 40 -2.85 2.21 -8.14
N GLY A 41 -2.89 1.73 -6.89
CA GLY A 41 -1.75 1.71 -5.97
C GLY A 41 -1.62 2.94 -5.08
N GLY A 42 -2.22 4.07 -5.45
CA GLY A 42 -2.21 5.33 -4.70
C GLY A 42 -3.34 5.46 -3.67
N GLY A 43 -3.66 6.71 -3.33
CA GLY A 43 -4.72 7.02 -2.39
C GLY A 43 -4.35 6.76 -0.94
N ILE A 44 -3.09 6.96 -0.58
CA ILE A 44 -2.56 6.68 0.75
C ILE A 44 -3.37 7.38 1.85
N LEU A 45 -3.78 8.62 1.62
CA LEU A 45 -4.62 9.37 2.56
C LEU A 45 -6.12 9.04 2.44
N LEU A 46 -6.53 8.21 1.47
CA LEU A 46 -7.92 7.77 1.29
C LEU A 46 -8.17 6.36 1.86
N ASN A 47 -7.11 5.57 2.07
CA ASN A 47 -7.20 4.17 2.48
C ASN A 47 -6.68 3.94 3.90
N ILE A 48 -7.60 3.80 4.85
CA ILE A 48 -7.27 3.50 6.25
C ILE A 48 -6.91 2.01 6.44
N GLN A 49 -7.37 1.12 5.58
CA GLN A 49 -7.23 -0.33 5.73
C GLN A 49 -5.77 -0.79 5.61
N GLU A 50 -4.96 -0.07 4.84
CA GLU A 50 -3.54 -0.32 4.68
C GLU A 50 -2.66 0.82 5.24
N ALA A 51 -3.22 1.66 6.12
CA ALA A 51 -2.49 2.77 6.69
C ALA A 51 -1.25 2.31 7.48
N ASP A 52 -1.32 1.15 8.14
CA ASP A 52 -0.21 0.56 8.89
C ASP A 52 1.06 0.38 8.05
N ARG A 53 0.93 0.12 6.75
CA ARG A 53 2.06 -0.09 5.84
C ARG A 53 2.41 1.12 4.98
N HIS A 54 1.42 1.95 4.63
CA HIS A 54 1.62 3.11 3.77
C HIS A 54 2.00 4.38 4.54
N ASN A 55 1.14 4.79 5.48
CA ASN A 55 1.39 5.91 6.39
C ASN A 55 0.65 5.68 7.71
N PRO A 56 1.32 5.17 8.75
CA PRO A 56 0.68 4.85 10.03
C PRO A 56 0.00 6.04 10.72
N ALA A 57 0.38 7.28 10.40
CA ALA A 57 -0.26 8.48 10.96
C ALA A 57 -1.73 8.63 10.52
N VAL A 58 -2.12 8.04 9.38
CA VAL A 58 -3.49 8.06 8.86
C VAL A 58 -4.47 7.36 9.81
N LEU A 59 -4.00 6.38 10.59
CA LEU A 59 -4.79 5.73 11.63
C LEU A 59 -5.27 6.71 12.71
N GLY A 60 -4.56 7.80 12.95
CA GLY A 60 -4.94 8.82 13.94
C GLY A 60 -6.35 9.41 13.75
N ARG A 61 -6.97 9.20 12.58
CA ARG A 61 -8.33 9.65 12.23
C ARG A 61 -9.42 8.60 12.47
N VAL A 62 -9.04 7.42 12.99
CA VAL A 62 -9.98 6.31 13.14
C VAL A 62 -10.74 6.42 14.44
N ASP A 63 -12.08 6.35 14.35
CA ASP A 63 -12.97 6.25 15.48
C ASP A 63 -13.49 4.81 15.65
N GLY A 64 -13.63 4.37 16.90
CA GLY A 64 -14.19 3.06 17.24
C GLY A 64 -13.27 1.88 16.88
N LYS A 65 -13.88 0.71 16.80
CA LYS A 65 -13.23 -0.53 16.37
C LYS A 65 -13.56 -0.84 14.91
N LYS A 66 -12.58 -1.33 14.17
CA LYS A 66 -12.78 -1.79 12.78
C LYS A 66 -12.15 -3.16 12.61
N TYR A 67 -12.88 -4.03 11.94
CA TYR A 67 -12.38 -5.32 11.46
C TYR A 67 -12.40 -5.31 9.93
N ILE A 68 -11.39 -5.91 9.35
CA ILE A 68 -11.09 -5.85 7.92
C ILE A 68 -10.83 -7.28 7.45
N LEU A 69 -11.46 -7.66 6.33
CA LEU A 69 -11.19 -8.88 5.59
C LEU A 69 -11.11 -8.53 4.11
N GLU A 70 -10.00 -8.88 3.46
CA GLU A 70 -9.74 -8.51 2.08
C GLU A 70 -9.13 -9.66 1.31
N ILE A 71 -9.49 -9.75 0.04
CA ILE A 71 -8.92 -10.69 -0.93
C ILE A 71 -8.64 -9.91 -2.20
N VAL A 72 -7.42 -10.04 -2.73
CA VAL A 72 -7.06 -9.50 -4.04
C VAL A 72 -6.54 -10.65 -4.89
N ARG A 73 -7.08 -10.76 -6.09
CA ARG A 73 -6.67 -11.71 -7.12
C ARG A 73 -5.89 -10.99 -8.20
N TYR A 74 -4.70 -11.46 -8.45
CA TYR A 74 -3.81 -11.03 -9.50
C TYR A 74 -3.86 -11.98 -10.71
N PRO A 75 -3.30 -11.60 -11.87
CA PRO A 75 -3.05 -12.53 -12.97
C PRO A 75 -2.25 -13.76 -12.52
N SER A 76 -2.26 -14.82 -13.31
CA SER A 76 -1.50 -16.06 -13.07
C SER A 76 -1.86 -16.77 -11.75
N ASN A 77 -3.12 -16.63 -11.29
CA ASN A 77 -3.63 -17.23 -10.06
C ASN A 77 -2.92 -16.81 -8.76
N ILE A 78 -2.16 -15.71 -8.78
CA ILE A 78 -1.59 -15.12 -7.58
C ILE A 78 -2.72 -14.50 -6.74
N ASN A 79 -2.72 -14.76 -5.44
CA ASN A 79 -3.76 -14.30 -4.54
C ASN A 79 -3.15 -13.65 -3.29
N SER A 80 -3.71 -12.52 -2.87
CA SER A 80 -3.43 -11.96 -1.57
C SER A 80 -4.65 -12.04 -0.65
N LYS A 81 -4.39 -12.24 0.63
CA LYS A 81 -5.39 -12.25 1.70
C LYS A 81 -4.92 -11.33 2.81
N HIS A 82 -5.86 -10.59 3.38
CA HIS A 82 -5.59 -9.65 4.47
C HIS A 82 -6.69 -9.73 5.51
N ILE A 83 -6.29 -9.85 6.77
CA ILE A 83 -7.17 -9.73 7.94
C ILE A 83 -6.57 -8.65 8.82
N GLY A 84 -7.39 -7.70 9.28
CA GLY A 84 -6.95 -6.60 10.10
C GLY A 84 -7.94 -6.21 11.18
N SER A 85 -7.41 -5.63 12.24
CA SER A 85 -8.19 -4.97 13.29
C SER A 85 -7.56 -3.63 13.65
N ILE A 86 -8.40 -2.62 13.86
CA ILE A 86 -8.00 -1.28 14.28
C ILE A 86 -8.86 -0.90 15.47
N PHE A 87 -8.29 -0.37 16.53
CA PHE A 87 -9.04 0.03 17.72
C PHE A 87 -8.38 1.18 18.48
N LEU A 88 -9.22 1.99 19.12
CA LEU A 88 -8.82 3.07 20.00
C LEU A 88 -8.63 2.56 21.44
N LYS A 89 -7.49 2.85 22.06
CA LYS A 89 -7.22 2.60 23.47
C LYS A 89 -6.34 3.72 24.04
N ASN A 90 -6.76 4.33 25.17
CA ASN A 90 -6.01 5.39 25.85
C ASN A 90 -5.55 6.53 24.93
N LYS A 91 -6.46 7.07 24.11
CA LYS A 91 -6.23 8.14 23.12
C LYS A 91 -5.19 7.80 22.03
N ARG A 92 -4.82 6.54 21.90
CA ARG A 92 -3.96 6.03 20.83
C ARG A 92 -4.71 5.01 20.01
N ILE A 93 -4.47 5.00 18.70
CA ILE A 93 -5.03 4.01 17.81
C ILE A 93 -3.99 2.94 17.58
N TYR A 94 -4.39 1.70 17.77
CA TYR A 94 -3.59 0.51 17.49
C TYR A 94 -4.19 -0.24 16.33
N SER A 95 -3.35 -0.89 15.55
CA SER A 95 -3.82 -1.86 14.56
C SER A 95 -2.97 -3.11 14.55
N PHE A 96 -3.59 -4.23 14.17
CA PHE A 96 -2.93 -5.50 13.92
C PHE A 96 -3.42 -6.06 12.60
N HIS A 97 -2.48 -6.50 11.75
CA HIS A 97 -2.75 -6.98 10.42
C HIS A 97 -1.96 -8.25 10.15
N PHE A 98 -2.64 -9.20 9.53
CA PHE A 98 -2.03 -10.40 8.96
C PHE A 98 -2.29 -10.40 7.46
N ARG A 99 -1.24 -10.56 6.67
CA ARG A 99 -1.29 -10.60 5.21
C ARG A 99 -0.58 -11.83 4.70
N GLN A 100 -1.14 -12.40 3.66
CA GLN A 100 -0.57 -13.53 2.93
C GLN A 100 -0.58 -13.18 1.43
N MET A 101 0.53 -13.45 0.76
CA MET A 101 0.61 -13.52 -0.70
C MET A 101 0.94 -14.96 -1.07
N ASP A 102 0.16 -15.51 -1.97
CA ASP A 102 0.33 -16.86 -2.52
C ASP A 102 0.58 -16.74 -4.02
N TYR A 103 1.75 -17.17 -4.45
CA TYR A 103 2.18 -17.13 -5.85
C TYR A 103 1.85 -18.44 -6.59
N GLY A 104 1.31 -19.45 -5.88
CA GLY A 104 0.93 -20.73 -6.45
C GLY A 104 2.06 -21.76 -6.48
N LEU A 105 1.88 -22.74 -7.32
CA LEU A 105 2.80 -23.86 -7.54
C LEU A 105 3.56 -23.65 -8.85
N PHE A 106 4.86 -23.87 -8.83
CA PHE A 106 5.75 -23.78 -9.98
C PHE A 106 6.29 -25.18 -10.30
N ASP A 107 6.31 -25.51 -11.60
CA ASP A 107 6.96 -26.75 -12.06
C ASP A 107 8.48 -26.62 -11.92
N GLY A 108 9.10 -27.59 -11.31
CA GLY A 108 10.55 -27.67 -11.20
C GLY A 108 11.15 -28.35 -12.44
N TYR A 109 12.35 -27.91 -12.81
CA TYR A 109 13.16 -28.52 -13.84
C TYR A 109 14.59 -28.70 -13.32
N ASP A 110 15.26 -29.77 -13.76
CA ASP A 110 16.68 -30.00 -13.49
C ASP A 110 17.55 -29.18 -14.46
N GLU A 111 18.89 -29.28 -14.33
CA GLU A 111 19.85 -28.56 -15.16
C GLU A 111 19.76 -28.96 -16.64
N ASP A 112 19.27 -30.17 -16.92
CA ASP A 112 19.08 -30.71 -18.28
C ASP A 112 17.68 -30.37 -18.87
N GLY A 113 16.82 -29.68 -18.09
CA GLY A 113 15.47 -29.30 -18.51
C GLY A 113 14.42 -30.39 -18.34
N ASN A 114 14.70 -31.49 -17.65
CA ASN A 114 13.71 -32.51 -17.34
C ASN A 114 12.83 -32.10 -16.15
N PRO A 115 11.56 -32.51 -16.13
CA PRO A 115 10.68 -32.25 -15.01
C PRO A 115 11.24 -32.74 -13.68
N SER A 116 11.25 -31.88 -12.69
CA SER A 116 11.72 -32.13 -11.33
C SER A 116 10.62 -31.82 -10.30
N ILE A 117 10.94 -31.75 -9.03
CA ILE A 117 9.99 -31.51 -7.95
C ILE A 117 9.41 -30.11 -8.06
N SER A 118 8.08 -30.01 -8.16
CA SER A 118 7.38 -28.73 -8.12
C SER A 118 7.54 -28.04 -6.76
N TYR A 119 7.59 -26.71 -6.74
CA TYR A 119 7.76 -25.91 -5.52
C TYR A 119 6.72 -24.79 -5.44
N SER A 120 6.40 -24.36 -4.22
CA SER A 120 5.49 -23.25 -3.96
C SER A 120 6.25 -22.01 -3.51
N SER A 121 5.67 -20.84 -3.79
CA SER A 121 6.15 -19.56 -3.28
C SER A 121 5.04 -18.85 -2.53
N ASN A 122 5.34 -18.34 -1.34
CA ASN A 122 4.39 -17.57 -0.54
C ASN A 122 5.10 -16.58 0.38
N GLU A 123 4.36 -15.53 0.76
CA GLU A 123 4.82 -14.52 1.70
C GLU A 123 3.77 -14.32 2.80
N LEU A 124 4.25 -14.12 4.02
CA LEU A 124 3.42 -13.85 5.19
C LEU A 124 3.93 -12.59 5.87
N TRP A 125 3.03 -11.69 6.23
CA TRP A 125 3.35 -10.46 6.92
C TRP A 125 2.44 -10.26 8.13
N LEU A 126 3.02 -10.28 9.33
CA LEU A 126 2.36 -9.92 10.58
C LEU A 126 2.84 -8.52 10.98
N ASN A 127 1.93 -7.56 11.05
CA ASN A 127 2.25 -6.16 11.29
C ASN A 127 1.37 -5.56 12.39
N GLY A 128 1.99 -4.79 13.29
CA GLY A 128 1.31 -4.00 14.30
C GLY A 128 1.67 -2.52 14.15
N SER A 129 0.72 -1.63 14.46
CA SER A 129 1.02 -0.20 14.44
C SER A 129 0.37 0.56 15.58
N VAL A 130 0.92 1.73 15.86
CA VAL A 130 0.37 2.70 16.79
C VAL A 130 0.40 4.09 16.19
N SER A 131 -0.69 4.83 16.39
CA SER A 131 -0.82 6.22 15.97
C SER A 131 -1.40 7.08 17.07
N SER A 132 -1.01 8.34 17.10
CA SER A 132 -1.55 9.37 18.00
C SER A 132 -1.81 10.65 17.22
N GLN A 133 -2.78 11.44 17.71
CA GLN A 133 -3.10 12.75 17.17
C GLN A 133 -2.92 13.82 18.24
N TYR A 134 -2.29 14.92 17.86
CA TYR A 134 -2.15 16.12 18.70
C TYR A 134 -2.52 17.36 17.88
N GLY A 135 -3.68 17.94 18.15
CA GLY A 135 -4.22 19.04 17.36
C GLY A 135 -4.39 18.67 15.88
N ILE A 136 -3.71 19.40 15.01
CA ILE A 136 -3.73 19.18 13.55
C ILE A 136 -2.72 18.12 13.09
N LEU A 137 -1.80 17.70 13.96
CA LEU A 137 -0.72 16.75 13.67
C LEU A 137 -1.10 15.35 14.13
N SER A 138 -1.00 14.37 13.24
CA SER A 138 -0.99 12.95 13.58
C SER A 138 0.36 12.36 13.26
N TYR A 139 0.81 11.41 14.05
CA TYR A 139 2.05 10.66 13.84
C TYR A 139 1.82 9.19 14.18
N GLY A 140 2.56 8.33 13.53
CA GLY A 140 2.41 6.91 13.70
C GLY A 140 3.66 6.12 13.32
N MET A 141 3.73 4.92 13.87
CA MET A 141 4.77 3.95 13.52
C MET A 141 4.15 2.56 13.41
N SER A 142 4.76 1.74 12.60
CA SER A 142 4.44 0.33 12.49
C SER A 142 5.70 -0.53 12.56
N SER A 143 5.52 -1.78 12.99
CA SER A 143 6.55 -2.79 13.00
C SER A 143 5.94 -4.15 12.72
N GLY A 144 6.63 -4.98 11.94
CA GLY A 144 6.13 -6.30 11.60
C GLY A 144 7.23 -7.28 11.22
N LEU A 145 6.84 -8.55 11.24
CA LEU A 145 7.65 -9.65 10.75
C LEU A 145 7.12 -10.06 9.37
N PHE A 146 8.02 -10.03 8.40
CA PHE A 146 7.77 -10.48 7.04
C PHE A 146 8.58 -11.74 6.77
N ARG A 147 7.90 -12.77 6.28
CA ARG A 147 8.52 -14.04 5.85
C ARG A 147 8.22 -14.24 4.39
N SER A 148 9.26 -14.45 3.61
CA SER A 148 9.18 -14.90 2.22
C SER A 148 9.69 -16.33 2.11
N GLN A 149 9.03 -17.16 1.32
CA GLN A 149 9.39 -18.55 1.07
C GLN A 149 9.37 -18.82 -0.43
N LEU A 150 10.44 -19.43 -0.93
CA LEU A 150 10.58 -19.91 -2.30
C LEU A 150 11.06 -21.36 -2.25
N GLY A 151 10.16 -22.29 -2.49
CA GLY A 151 10.45 -23.71 -2.31
C GLY A 151 10.92 -24.03 -0.88
N PRO A 152 12.10 -24.66 -0.71
CA PRO A 152 12.67 -24.96 0.60
C PRO A 152 13.27 -23.73 1.30
N GLU A 153 13.66 -22.71 0.53
CA GLU A 153 14.36 -21.52 1.02
C GLU A 153 13.40 -20.53 1.70
N LYS A 154 13.87 -19.91 2.78
CA LYS A 154 13.06 -18.95 3.58
C LYS A 154 13.92 -17.77 3.99
N SER A 155 13.34 -16.57 3.83
CA SER A 155 13.87 -15.33 4.39
C SER A 155 12.89 -14.77 5.44
N ILE A 156 13.44 -14.13 6.47
CA ILE A 156 12.67 -13.49 7.55
C ILE A 156 13.24 -12.10 7.78
N LEU A 157 12.37 -11.10 7.80
CA LEU A 157 12.73 -9.70 8.00
C LEU A 157 11.90 -9.09 9.12
N MET A 158 12.48 -8.12 9.81
CA MET A 158 11.75 -7.19 10.65
C MET A 158 11.63 -5.87 9.90
N VAL A 159 10.40 -5.40 9.68
CA VAL A 159 10.10 -4.24 8.84
C VAL A 159 9.44 -3.16 9.68
N PHE A 160 9.82 -1.90 9.44
CA PHE A 160 9.30 -0.72 10.12
C PHE A 160 8.79 0.30 9.10
N SER A 161 7.75 1.04 9.48
CA SER A 161 7.31 2.23 8.75
C SER A 161 6.97 3.36 9.72
N PHE A 162 7.19 4.60 9.29
CA PHE A 162 6.95 5.80 10.08
C PHE A 162 6.12 6.77 9.27
N GLY A 163 5.23 7.51 9.92
CA GLY A 163 4.38 8.46 9.23
C GLY A 163 4.07 9.71 10.02
N GLY A 164 3.85 10.79 9.29
CA GLY A 164 3.32 12.07 9.76
C GLY A 164 2.17 12.52 8.87
N LEU A 165 1.19 13.19 9.47
CA LEU A 165 0.02 13.73 8.77
C LEU A 165 -0.38 15.04 9.42
N ILE A 166 -0.59 16.07 8.60
CA ILE A 166 -1.14 17.37 9.00
C ILE A 166 -2.55 17.50 8.40
N THR A 167 -3.55 17.77 9.24
CA THR A 167 -4.93 18.00 8.82
C THR A 167 -5.29 19.47 8.93
N LEU A 168 -5.51 20.12 7.80
CA LEU A 168 -5.88 21.53 7.67
C LEU A 168 -7.41 21.64 7.50
N HIS A 169 -8.14 21.65 8.61
CA HIS A 169 -9.62 21.59 8.59
C HIS A 169 -10.25 22.73 7.81
N LYS A 170 -9.74 23.97 7.93
CA LYS A 170 -10.29 25.15 7.24
C LYS A 170 -10.15 25.07 5.72
N GLN A 171 -9.10 24.40 5.21
CA GLN A 171 -8.82 24.23 3.79
C GLN A 171 -9.36 22.92 3.23
N ASN A 172 -9.97 22.07 4.06
CA ASN A 172 -10.38 20.71 3.69
C ASN A 172 -9.22 19.88 3.07
N MET A 173 -8.00 20.05 3.59
CA MET A 173 -6.76 19.51 3.02
C MET A 173 -5.98 18.72 4.06
N GLU A 174 -5.30 17.68 3.59
CA GLU A 174 -4.37 16.89 4.40
C GLU A 174 -3.05 16.74 3.66
N LEU A 175 -1.96 16.80 4.40
CA LEU A 175 -0.60 16.61 3.91
C LEU A 175 0.07 15.51 4.73
N GLY A 176 0.60 14.51 4.07
CA GLY A 176 1.25 13.36 4.68
C GLY A 176 2.65 13.14 4.18
N ILE A 177 3.49 12.60 5.06
CA ILE A 177 4.81 12.07 4.72
C ILE A 177 4.99 10.71 5.39
N ALA A 178 5.60 9.77 4.70
CA ALA A 178 5.89 8.45 5.25
C ALA A 178 7.23 7.91 4.77
N LEU A 179 7.88 7.14 5.64
CA LEU A 179 9.02 6.31 5.32
C LEU A 179 8.59 4.86 5.49
N LYS A 180 8.66 4.07 4.41
CA LYS A 180 8.14 2.70 4.35
C LYS A 180 9.27 1.70 4.20
N ASN A 181 9.02 0.48 4.68
CA ASN A 181 9.85 -0.69 4.45
C ASN A 181 11.30 -0.54 4.92
N GLN A 182 11.54 0.26 5.97
CA GLN A 182 12.79 0.18 6.72
C GLN A 182 12.88 -1.18 7.39
N GLY A 183 14.05 -1.82 7.42
CA GLY A 183 14.08 -3.10 8.12
C GLY A 183 15.44 -3.76 8.19
N ILE A 184 15.43 -4.91 8.81
CA ILE A 184 16.60 -5.75 9.07
C ILE A 184 16.28 -7.17 8.61
N VAL A 185 17.16 -7.76 7.81
CA VAL A 185 17.07 -9.18 7.42
C VAL A 185 17.59 -10.03 8.57
N LEU A 186 16.66 -10.78 9.21
CA LEU A 186 16.99 -11.69 10.32
C LEU A 186 17.48 -13.05 9.80
N LYS A 187 16.88 -13.51 8.68
CA LYS A 187 17.29 -14.73 7.98
C LYS A 187 17.28 -14.46 6.48
N LYS A 188 18.39 -14.71 5.79
CA LYS A 188 18.54 -14.54 4.34
C LYS A 188 18.11 -15.81 3.60
N PHE A 189 17.73 -15.70 2.33
CA PHE A 189 17.53 -16.86 1.44
C PHE A 189 18.85 -17.61 1.24
N ASN A 190 19.85 -16.89 0.77
CA ASN A 190 21.20 -17.35 0.55
C ASN A 190 22.18 -16.40 1.23
N SER A 191 23.46 -16.64 1.12
CA SER A 191 24.51 -15.80 1.72
C SER A 191 24.59 -14.38 1.13
N LYS A 192 23.77 -14.04 0.11
CA LYS A 192 23.75 -12.72 -0.52
C LYS A 192 22.97 -11.70 0.32
N ASN A 193 23.44 -10.47 0.32
CA ASN A 193 22.73 -9.35 0.89
C ASN A 193 21.60 -8.95 -0.08
N GLU A 194 20.38 -9.03 0.40
CA GLU A 194 19.19 -8.59 -0.31
C GLU A 194 18.72 -7.26 0.26
N ASN A 195 18.35 -6.32 -0.61
CA ASN A 195 17.88 -5.00 -0.20
C ASN A 195 16.37 -5.02 -0.01
N LEU A 196 15.89 -4.30 0.99
CA LEU A 196 14.47 -4.05 1.17
C LEU A 196 14.03 -2.94 0.21
N PRO A 197 12.76 -2.97 -0.26
CA PRO A 197 12.18 -1.92 -1.11
C PRO A 197 11.83 -0.68 -0.26
N LEU A 198 12.88 0.01 0.21
CA LEU A 198 12.74 1.23 0.98
C LEU A 198 12.05 2.30 0.14
N SER A 199 11.04 2.97 0.68
CA SER A 199 10.44 4.11 0.00
C SER A 199 10.09 5.27 0.94
N CYS A 200 10.11 6.47 0.36
CA CYS A 200 9.63 7.70 0.96
C CYS A 200 8.43 8.21 0.16
N VAL A 201 7.34 8.52 0.84
CA VAL A 201 6.11 8.99 0.21
C VAL A 201 5.74 10.36 0.73
N ILE A 202 5.38 11.26 -0.21
CA ILE A 202 4.76 12.54 0.07
C ILE A 202 3.34 12.48 -0.48
N SER A 203 2.35 12.78 0.36
CA SER A 203 0.93 12.68 0.02
C SER A 203 0.21 13.98 0.28
N GLY A 204 -0.72 14.34 -0.61
CA GLY A 204 -1.64 15.45 -0.42
C GLY A 204 -3.06 15.05 -0.76
N SER A 205 -4.04 15.39 0.07
CA SER A 205 -5.44 15.20 -0.29
C SER A 205 -6.26 16.44 -0.04
N LYS A 206 -7.28 16.66 -0.88
CA LYS A 206 -8.21 17.78 -0.77
C LYS A 206 -9.64 17.33 -1.05
N LYS A 207 -10.54 17.64 -0.14
CA LYS A 207 -11.98 17.53 -0.38
C LYS A 207 -12.44 18.81 -1.09
N LEU A 208 -13.08 18.67 -2.25
CA LEU A 208 -13.60 19.80 -3.03
C LEU A 208 -14.86 20.35 -2.39
N GLU A 209 -15.05 21.66 -2.47
CA GLU A 209 -16.19 22.34 -1.80
C GLU A 209 -17.51 22.13 -2.54
N HIS A 210 -17.46 22.15 -3.87
CA HIS A 210 -18.65 22.09 -4.72
C HIS A 210 -18.94 20.72 -5.33
N LEU A 211 -18.05 19.75 -5.09
CA LEU A 211 -18.18 18.38 -5.57
C LEU A 211 -17.97 17.41 -4.40
N PRO A 212 -18.75 16.35 -4.28
CA PRO A 212 -18.56 15.31 -3.26
C PRO A 212 -17.35 14.41 -3.58
N LEU A 213 -16.24 15.02 -3.97
CA LEU A 213 -15.00 14.40 -4.42
C LEU A 213 -13.86 14.76 -3.47
N LYS A 214 -13.15 13.76 -2.97
CA LYS A 214 -11.87 13.90 -2.29
C LYS A 214 -10.77 13.40 -3.24
N LEU A 215 -9.93 14.32 -3.70
CA LEU A 215 -8.75 14.04 -4.51
C LEU A 215 -7.55 13.69 -3.62
N ASN A 216 -6.63 12.91 -4.15
CA ASN A 216 -5.37 12.56 -3.51
C ASN A 216 -4.27 12.48 -4.58
N LEU A 217 -3.11 13.03 -4.23
CA LEU A 217 -1.87 12.95 -5.00
C LEU A 217 -0.80 12.35 -4.09
N ASP A 218 -0.16 11.27 -4.53
CA ASP A 218 0.98 10.66 -3.86
C ASP A 218 2.19 10.71 -4.80
N ILE A 219 3.36 11.00 -4.23
CA ILE A 219 4.65 10.93 -4.91
C ILE A 219 5.52 10.00 -4.07
N GLU A 220 5.90 8.86 -4.64
CA GLU A 220 6.68 7.82 -3.98
C GLU A 220 8.07 7.72 -4.60
N PHE A 221 9.09 7.88 -3.76
CA PHE A 221 10.50 7.71 -4.09
C PHE A 221 10.95 6.35 -3.58
N MET A 222 11.16 5.39 -4.46
CA MET A 222 11.62 4.03 -4.13
C MET A 222 13.11 3.90 -4.37
N SER A 223 13.81 3.15 -3.49
CA SER A 223 15.24 2.89 -3.62
C SER A 223 15.60 2.07 -4.88
N GLU A 224 14.63 1.37 -5.45
CA GLU A 224 14.79 0.56 -6.68
C GLU A 224 14.63 1.36 -7.95
N ASN A 225 13.87 2.45 -7.91
CA ASN A 225 13.46 3.20 -9.08
C ASN A 225 14.27 4.48 -9.22
N GLN A 226 14.79 4.74 -10.42
CA GLN A 226 15.49 6.00 -10.71
C GLN A 226 14.55 7.22 -10.74
N GLN A 227 13.26 6.99 -11.02
CA GLN A 227 12.25 8.03 -11.09
C GLN A 227 11.17 7.81 -10.05
N PRO A 228 10.61 8.88 -9.47
CA PRO A 228 9.50 8.77 -8.54
C PRO A 228 8.24 8.26 -9.25
N GLU A 229 7.46 7.44 -8.54
CA GLU A 229 6.13 7.09 -8.98
C GLU A 229 5.11 8.12 -8.50
N ILE A 230 4.23 8.52 -9.40
CA ILE A 230 3.19 9.52 -9.14
C ILE A 230 1.83 8.84 -9.27
N TYR A 231 0.98 9.01 -8.26
CA TYR A 231 -0.37 8.47 -8.22
C TYR A 231 -1.37 9.61 -8.06
N LEU A 232 -2.32 9.70 -8.97
CA LEU A 232 -3.47 10.60 -8.85
C LEU A 232 -4.72 9.76 -8.65
N SER A 233 -5.44 10.01 -7.58
CA SER A 233 -6.59 9.20 -7.21
C SER A 233 -7.72 10.05 -6.61
N GLY A 234 -8.93 9.50 -6.62
CA GLY A 234 -10.11 10.20 -6.12
C GLY A 234 -11.15 9.25 -5.54
N LYS A 235 -11.84 9.75 -4.52
CA LYS A 235 -13.04 9.12 -3.95
C LYS A 235 -14.21 10.05 -4.12
N PHE A 236 -15.21 9.64 -4.91
CA PHE A 236 -16.47 10.32 -5.12
C PHE A 236 -17.53 9.72 -4.20
N THR A 237 -18.22 10.55 -3.41
CA THR A 237 -19.31 10.15 -2.51
C THR A 237 -20.62 10.39 -3.21
N LEU A 238 -21.21 9.36 -3.82
CA LEU A 238 -22.47 9.44 -4.56
C LEU A 238 -23.67 9.60 -3.62
N SER A 239 -23.62 8.90 -2.48
CA SER A 239 -24.57 8.99 -1.38
C SER A 239 -23.89 8.65 -0.06
N GLU A 240 -24.60 8.68 1.06
CA GLU A 240 -24.08 8.24 2.36
C GLU A 240 -23.64 6.77 2.37
N SER A 241 -24.20 5.98 1.46
CA SER A 241 -23.96 4.55 1.36
C SER A 241 -23.10 4.13 0.16
N ILE A 242 -22.94 4.97 -0.87
CA ILE A 242 -22.29 4.57 -2.14
C ILE A 242 -21.10 5.47 -2.45
N PHE A 243 -19.96 4.84 -2.71
CA PHE A 243 -18.72 5.51 -3.06
C PHE A 243 -18.17 4.96 -4.38
N LEU A 244 -17.74 5.85 -5.25
CA LEU A 244 -16.95 5.52 -6.44
C LEU A 244 -15.50 5.92 -6.18
N ARG A 245 -14.56 5.09 -6.62
CA ARG A 245 -13.12 5.39 -6.57
C ARG A 245 -12.50 5.21 -7.94
N CYS A 246 -11.53 6.03 -8.24
CA CYS A 246 -10.70 5.86 -9.43
C CYS A 246 -9.29 6.36 -9.14
N GLY A 247 -8.33 5.81 -9.88
CA GLY A 247 -6.93 6.19 -9.78
C GLY A 247 -6.16 5.88 -11.04
N ILE A 248 -5.07 6.60 -11.22
CA ILE A 248 -4.06 6.38 -12.25
C ILE A 248 -2.68 6.51 -11.62
N ASN A 249 -1.69 5.82 -12.18
CA ASN A 249 -0.29 5.95 -11.79
C ASN A 249 0.61 6.31 -12.98
N SER A 250 1.82 6.78 -12.69
CA SER A 250 2.78 7.19 -13.71
C SER A 250 3.29 6.05 -14.58
N GLU A 251 3.24 4.79 -14.11
CA GLU A 251 3.59 3.61 -14.91
C GLU A 251 2.69 3.45 -16.15
N LYS A 252 1.48 4.03 -16.11
CA LYS A 252 0.59 4.09 -17.26
C LYS A 252 1.30 4.58 -18.52
N PHE A 253 2.18 5.56 -18.40
CA PHE A 253 2.91 6.13 -19.55
C PHE A 253 3.98 5.18 -20.08
N ASN A 254 4.55 4.33 -19.22
CA ASN A 254 5.55 3.31 -19.59
C ASN A 254 4.91 2.08 -20.23
N GLN A 255 3.64 1.81 -19.93
CA GLN A 255 2.89 0.64 -20.40
C GLN A 255 2.14 0.89 -21.72
N GLN A 256 2.23 2.09 -22.30
CA GLN A 256 1.55 2.43 -23.56
C GLN A 256 2.16 1.65 -24.74
N ILE A 257 1.41 0.69 -25.24
CA ILE A 257 1.69 0.00 -26.51
C ILE A 257 0.84 0.73 -27.55
N LYS A 258 1.42 1.57 -28.39
CA LYS A 258 0.81 2.44 -29.42
C LYS A 258 -0.13 1.71 -30.42
N SER A 259 -1.02 0.83 -29.96
CA SER A 259 -1.84 -0.01 -30.83
C SER A 259 -3.28 0.48 -31.00
N THR A 260 -3.93 0.99 -29.94
CA THR A 260 -5.29 1.57 -30.01
C THR A 260 -5.54 2.54 -28.87
N VAL A 261 -6.20 3.68 -29.16
CA VAL A 261 -6.51 4.75 -28.19
C VAL A 261 -7.30 4.24 -26.98
N THR A 262 -8.27 3.35 -27.21
CA THR A 262 -9.12 2.80 -26.14
C THR A 262 -8.33 1.93 -25.15
N ARG A 263 -7.38 1.15 -25.67
CA ARG A 263 -6.51 0.29 -24.87
C ARG A 263 -5.59 1.11 -23.97
N ASP A 264 -5.00 2.16 -24.53
CA ASP A 264 -4.08 3.04 -23.80
C ASP A 264 -4.80 3.89 -22.76
N LEU A 265 -6.07 4.20 -22.94
CA LEU A 265 -6.89 4.91 -21.94
C LEU A 265 -7.19 4.08 -20.70
N ILE A 266 -7.44 2.79 -20.83
CA ILE A 266 -7.83 1.89 -19.75
C ILE A 266 -6.62 1.35 -18.99
N THR A 267 -5.52 1.05 -19.69
CA THR A 267 -4.31 0.51 -19.06
C THR A 267 -3.74 1.46 -18.00
N GLY A 268 -3.32 0.91 -16.87
CA GLY A 268 -2.76 1.69 -15.75
C GLY A 268 -3.81 2.47 -14.95
N THR A 269 -5.10 2.13 -15.09
CA THR A 269 -6.17 2.74 -14.33
C THR A 269 -6.81 1.78 -13.34
N GLY A 270 -7.21 2.31 -12.20
CA GLY A 270 -8.01 1.62 -11.22
C GLY A 270 -9.42 2.22 -11.12
N ILE A 271 -10.41 1.38 -10.88
CA ILE A 271 -11.79 1.77 -10.60
C ILE A 271 -12.37 0.88 -9.51
N GLY A 272 -13.27 1.41 -8.70
CA GLY A 272 -13.93 0.61 -7.67
C GLY A 272 -15.18 1.25 -7.10
N LEU A 273 -16.00 0.40 -6.52
CA LEU A 273 -17.24 0.75 -5.86
C LEU A 273 -17.19 0.33 -4.40
N GLY A 274 -17.73 1.18 -3.53
CA GLY A 274 -17.92 0.89 -2.12
C GLY A 274 -19.39 1.08 -1.74
N PHE A 275 -19.90 0.12 -0.96
CA PHE A 275 -21.24 0.18 -0.39
C PHE A 275 -21.14 0.07 1.13
N LYS A 276 -21.82 0.98 1.85
CA LYS A 276 -21.91 1.00 3.30
C LYS A 276 -23.36 0.83 3.75
N SER A 277 -23.61 -0.13 4.64
CA SER A 277 -24.90 -0.35 5.29
C SER A 277 -24.70 -0.51 6.79
N GLY A 278 -25.15 0.48 7.57
CA GLY A 278 -24.96 0.49 9.01
C GLY A 278 -23.49 0.35 9.43
N LYS A 279 -23.20 -0.72 10.14
CA LYS A 279 -21.83 -1.04 10.62
C LYS A 279 -20.96 -1.75 9.59
N TYR A 280 -21.52 -2.23 8.50
CA TYR A 280 -20.79 -2.99 7.48
C TYR A 280 -20.53 -2.17 6.24
N SER A 281 -19.41 -2.43 5.58
CA SER A 281 -19.14 -1.93 4.24
C SER A 281 -18.44 -2.98 3.40
N ILE A 282 -18.82 -3.01 2.13
CA ILE A 282 -18.22 -3.87 1.11
C ILE A 282 -17.60 -2.93 0.07
N ASP A 283 -16.36 -3.20 -0.29
CA ASP A 283 -15.65 -2.48 -1.34
C ASP A 283 -15.18 -3.47 -2.40
N SER A 284 -15.29 -3.10 -3.68
CA SER A 284 -14.72 -3.82 -4.81
C SER A 284 -13.81 -2.89 -5.61
N GLY A 285 -12.75 -3.44 -6.18
CA GLY A 285 -11.81 -2.70 -7.00
C GLY A 285 -11.26 -3.54 -8.12
N GLY A 286 -11.01 -2.91 -9.27
CA GLY A 286 -10.34 -3.48 -10.42
C GLY A 286 -9.23 -2.55 -10.88
N TYR A 287 -8.09 -3.13 -11.27
CA TYR A 287 -6.99 -2.42 -11.90
C TYR A 287 -6.61 -3.13 -13.20
N PHE A 288 -6.40 -2.36 -14.23
CA PHE A 288 -6.17 -2.84 -15.59
C PHE A 288 -4.68 -2.70 -15.93
N TYR A 289 -3.93 -3.80 -15.84
CA TYR A 289 -2.55 -3.85 -16.36
C TYR A 289 -2.52 -3.74 -17.88
N ASN A 290 -3.40 -4.54 -18.50
CA ASN A 290 -3.67 -4.54 -19.93
C ASN A 290 -5.05 -5.19 -20.14
N PRO A 291 -5.63 -5.17 -21.36
CA PRO A 291 -6.97 -5.70 -21.60
C PRO A 291 -7.23 -7.16 -21.20
N SER A 292 -6.17 -7.96 -21.07
CA SER A 292 -6.26 -9.38 -20.69
C SER A 292 -5.88 -9.66 -19.24
N ASN A 293 -5.21 -8.73 -18.56
CA ASN A 293 -4.66 -8.94 -17.21
C ASN A 293 -5.20 -7.91 -16.22
N TRP A 294 -6.02 -8.38 -15.31
CA TRP A 294 -6.72 -7.58 -14.32
C TRP A 294 -6.30 -7.99 -12.92
N VAL A 295 -6.19 -7.00 -12.02
CA VAL A 295 -6.17 -7.23 -10.58
C VAL A 295 -7.55 -6.89 -10.06
N ILE A 296 -8.16 -7.80 -9.30
CA ILE A 296 -9.51 -7.61 -8.74
C ILE A 296 -9.43 -7.81 -7.24
N GLY A 297 -10.01 -6.87 -6.50
CA GLY A 297 -10.07 -6.93 -5.04
C GLY A 297 -11.48 -6.81 -4.51
N VAL A 298 -11.74 -7.51 -3.40
CA VAL A 298 -12.96 -7.37 -2.60
C VAL A 298 -12.57 -7.22 -1.14
N SER A 299 -13.22 -6.28 -0.45
CA SER A 299 -13.00 -6.02 0.98
C SER A 299 -14.33 -5.97 1.72
N LEU A 300 -14.34 -6.57 2.90
CA LEU A 300 -15.44 -6.47 3.88
C LEU A 300 -14.91 -5.78 5.14
N LYS A 301 -15.65 -4.79 5.63
CA LYS A 301 -15.36 -4.09 6.89
C LYS A 301 -16.54 -4.13 7.83
N ALA A 302 -16.24 -4.27 9.11
CA ALA A 302 -17.19 -4.05 10.20
C ALA A 302 -16.67 -2.92 11.10
N ASN A 303 -17.54 -1.94 11.39
CA ASN A 303 -17.28 -0.84 12.33
C ASN A 303 -18.12 -1.09 13.58
N ILE A 304 -17.50 -1.29 14.75
CA ILE A 304 -18.14 -1.64 16.02
C ILE A 304 -17.86 -0.59 17.07
#